data_7297345dce60a622c84c8c25871bbadd
#
_entry.id   7297345dce60a622c84c8c25871bbadd
#
_cell.length_a   1.000
_cell.length_b   1.000
_cell.length_c   1.000
_cell.angle_alpha   90.00
_cell.angle_beta   90.00
_cell.angle_gamma   90.00
#
_symmetry.space_group_name_H-M   'P 1'
#
loop_
_entity.id
_entity.type
_entity.pdbx_description
1 polymer ?
#
loop_
_entity_poly.entity_id
_entity_poly.type
_entity_poly.pdbx_seq_one_letter_code
_entity_poly.pdbx_strand_id
1 'polypeptide(L)'
;MKSTLVKIYLMLSILIILGMNLQAQMFRVRIKDQLHTENFDGRLLLLFSNNNDSEPRFQVSDALNTQVVFGKNVDHWIKGTTQTIAEEAYGFPKERLSQLPAGDYYVQVVLHKYETFHLKNGKTVKLPMDRGEGQHWNLAPGNIYSTPIKIHYDPKNADLVELNIDQIIPPIPAPVDSKYIKHIKIQSKLLTEFWGRPMYLGAHILLPEGFDTHPNVKYPLAIFHGHFPADFSGFRTIPPDPNLKPDTVARFKIAGYNRIQQEEAYQFYKKWTGPNFPRVLAIEIQHATPYYDDSYAVNSANMGPYGDAITYELIPEIEKQFRGIGEGWARFTYGGSTGGWEALAVQVFYPKEYNGAYAACPDPIDFNHYTTINIYEDQNAYYAKSDFKELARPGLRNYLGHVSSTIKETNQKELALGNNARSGDQYDVWEAVFSPMGEDGYPKRIFDKHTGAIDKSVAAYWKENYDLTHIIKRDWPKIGDQLKGKIHLYVGDMDNFYLNNAVYTAEDMLKQLQNPSCNCEVDYGDRAEHCWNGDHTQPNYISRLRYHQMFIHKWAKEVKTRAPKGVDLTSWLY
;
A
#
# COMPACT_ATOMS: atom_id res chain seq x y z
N MET A 1 44.35 18.47 51.58
CA MET A 1 44.02 19.34 50.46
C MET A 1 44.64 18.92 49.12
N LYS A 2 45.92 18.56 49.00
CA LYS A 2 46.55 18.16 47.73
C LYS A 2 45.97 16.85 47.12
N SER A 3 45.56 15.89 47.95
CA SER A 3 44.98 14.59 47.46
C SER A 3 43.57 14.72 46.89
N THR A 4 42.76 15.66 47.37
CA THR A 4 41.39 15.89 46.93
C THR A 4 41.36 16.64 45.60
N LEU A 5 42.24 17.57 45.37
CA LEU A 5 42.41 18.31 44.11
C LEU A 5 42.81 17.37 42.94
N VAL A 6 43.74 16.43 43.20
CA VAL A 6 44.15 15.45 42.16
C VAL A 6 43.01 14.53 41.77
N LYS A 7 42.17 14.10 42.73
CA LYS A 7 40.96 13.27 42.42
C LYS A 7 39.91 14.05 41.64
N ILE A 8 39.74 15.36 41.92
CA ILE A 8 38.79 16.21 41.17
C ILE A 8 39.29 16.45 39.73
N TYR A 9 40.59 16.68 39.54
CA TYR A 9 41.18 16.81 38.21
C TYR A 9 41.12 15.49 37.41
N LEU A 10 41.31 14.34 38.05
CA LEU A 10 41.15 13.02 37.40
C LEU A 10 39.71 12.74 37.05
N MET A 11 38.73 13.08 37.90
CA MET A 11 37.29 12.96 37.56
C MET A 11 36.86 13.93 36.46
N LEU A 12 37.33 15.18 36.46
CA LEU A 12 37.06 16.12 35.37
C LEU A 12 37.68 15.67 34.04
N SER A 13 38.90 15.14 34.04
CA SER A 13 39.55 14.62 32.85
C SER A 13 38.84 13.35 32.32
N ILE A 14 38.34 12.48 33.22
CA ILE A 14 37.54 11.31 32.82
C ILE A 14 36.14 11.73 32.28
N LEU A 15 35.52 12.77 32.83
CA LEU A 15 34.27 13.34 32.29
C LEU A 15 34.48 14.03 30.93
N ILE A 16 35.62 14.64 30.69
CA ILE A 16 35.96 15.26 29.39
C ILE A 16 36.30 14.18 28.35
N ILE A 17 36.89 13.05 28.74
CA ILE A 17 37.19 11.92 27.84
C ILE A 17 35.93 11.13 27.52
N LEU A 18 34.93 11.06 28.41
CA LEU A 18 33.61 10.45 28.15
C LEU A 18 32.69 11.33 27.30
N GLY A 19 33.07 12.58 27.06
CA GLY A 19 32.34 13.51 26.20
C GLY A 19 32.85 13.63 24.75
N MET A 20 33.82 12.81 24.33
CA MET A 20 34.11 12.68 22.90
C MET A 20 32.97 11.90 22.25
N ASN A 21 31.89 12.60 21.88
CA ASN A 21 30.95 12.09 20.91
C ASN A 21 31.75 11.62 19.69
N LEU A 22 31.83 10.33 19.47
CA LEU A 22 32.29 9.77 18.19
C LEU A 22 31.36 10.35 17.12
N GLN A 23 31.79 11.43 16.50
CA GLN A 23 31.04 12.08 15.46
C GLN A 23 31.27 11.25 14.19
N ALA A 24 30.27 10.50 13.76
CA ALA A 24 30.32 9.74 12.52
C ALA A 24 30.57 10.67 11.35
N GLN A 25 31.06 10.13 10.25
CA GLN A 25 31.26 10.82 8.98
C GLN A 25 30.01 11.60 8.59
N MET A 26 30.19 12.85 8.14
CA MET A 26 29.10 13.73 7.75
C MET A 26 28.95 13.80 6.22
N PHE A 27 27.74 13.98 5.75
CA PHE A 27 27.42 14.09 4.32
C PHE A 27 26.81 15.45 4.04
N ARG A 28 27.52 16.27 3.25
CA ARG A 28 26.98 17.55 2.78
C ARG A 28 26.35 17.35 1.39
N VAL A 29 25.08 17.66 1.30
CA VAL A 29 24.28 17.51 0.08
C VAL A 29 24.05 18.87 -0.54
N ARG A 30 24.40 19.00 -1.83
CA ARG A 30 24.13 20.17 -2.65
C ARG A 30 23.23 19.76 -3.82
N ILE A 31 22.30 20.62 -4.21
CA ILE A 31 21.51 20.46 -5.43
C ILE A 31 22.16 21.31 -6.52
N LYS A 32 22.38 20.75 -7.73
CA LYS A 32 22.85 21.51 -8.89
C LYS A 32 21.90 22.67 -9.19
N ASP A 33 22.43 23.86 -9.48
CA ASP A 33 21.66 25.10 -9.61
C ASP A 33 20.48 25.00 -10.59
N GLN A 34 20.63 24.24 -11.67
CA GLN A 34 19.60 24.01 -12.67
C GLN A 34 18.40 23.18 -12.17
N LEU A 35 18.59 22.36 -11.13
CA LEU A 35 17.54 21.56 -10.50
C LEU A 35 16.98 22.24 -9.24
N HIS A 36 17.73 23.17 -8.66
CA HIS A 36 17.32 23.91 -7.46
C HIS A 36 16.54 25.16 -7.87
N THR A 37 15.34 24.94 -8.46
CA THR A 37 14.54 26.02 -9.06
C THR A 37 13.79 26.87 -8.04
N GLU A 38 13.47 26.27 -6.89
CA GLU A 38 12.68 26.84 -5.79
C GLU A 38 13.18 26.32 -4.44
N ASN A 39 12.57 26.75 -3.34
CA ASN A 39 12.82 26.14 -2.04
C ASN A 39 12.04 24.82 -1.93
N PHE A 40 12.66 23.78 -1.37
CA PHE A 40 12.07 22.46 -1.31
C PHE A 40 11.68 22.05 0.11
N ASP A 41 10.52 21.42 0.23
CA ASP A 41 10.11 20.61 1.37
C ASP A 41 10.23 19.13 0.99
N GLY A 42 10.56 18.25 1.95
CA GLY A 42 10.62 16.82 1.65
C GLY A 42 11.37 15.98 2.66
N ARG A 43 11.66 14.76 2.24
CA ARG A 43 12.50 13.81 2.95
C ARG A 43 13.79 13.60 2.18
N LEU A 44 14.91 13.95 2.78
CA LEU A 44 16.25 13.70 2.23
C LEU A 44 16.71 12.32 2.70
N LEU A 45 16.92 11.41 1.76
CA LEU A 45 17.32 10.02 1.98
C LEU A 45 18.76 9.82 1.56
N LEU A 46 19.59 9.31 2.47
CA LEU A 46 20.99 8.91 2.24
C LEU A 46 21.04 7.38 2.22
N LEU A 47 21.49 6.82 1.10
CA LEU A 47 21.45 5.39 0.84
C LEU A 47 22.86 4.83 0.67
N PHE A 48 23.09 3.66 1.26
CA PHE A 48 24.34 2.92 1.16
C PHE A 48 24.08 1.53 0.61
N SER A 49 24.89 1.10 -0.34
CA SER A 49 24.89 -0.28 -0.83
C SER A 49 26.32 -0.83 -0.86
N ASN A 50 26.48 -2.08 -0.41
CA ASN A 50 27.76 -2.78 -0.47
C ASN A 50 28.02 -3.46 -1.83
N ASN A 51 27.09 -3.35 -2.79
CA ASN A 51 27.17 -3.89 -4.13
C ASN A 51 26.72 -2.87 -5.18
N ASN A 52 26.93 -3.17 -6.44
CA ASN A 52 26.57 -2.34 -7.60
C ASN A 52 25.61 -3.08 -8.55
N ASP A 53 24.77 -3.95 -8.02
CA ASP A 53 23.82 -4.74 -8.83
C ASP A 53 22.72 -3.85 -9.42
N SER A 54 22.35 -2.80 -8.65
CA SER A 54 21.49 -1.69 -9.09
C SER A 54 21.82 -0.41 -8.31
N GLU A 55 21.18 0.72 -8.63
CA GLU A 55 21.33 1.93 -7.83
C GLU A 55 20.88 1.69 -6.37
N PRO A 56 21.54 2.26 -5.35
CA PRO A 56 21.19 2.09 -3.94
C PRO A 56 19.71 2.33 -3.63
N ARG A 57 19.05 3.28 -4.31
CA ARG A 57 17.63 3.57 -4.11
C ARG A 57 16.68 2.41 -4.46
N PHE A 58 17.15 1.39 -5.17
CA PHE A 58 16.38 0.19 -5.52
C PHE A 58 16.70 -1.03 -4.66
N GLN A 59 17.56 -0.87 -3.64
CA GLN A 59 18.07 -1.98 -2.85
C GLN A 59 17.58 -1.97 -1.39
N VAL A 60 16.68 -1.05 -1.01
CA VAL A 60 16.05 -1.03 0.32
C VAL A 60 14.76 -1.84 0.27
N SER A 61 14.61 -2.81 1.17
CA SER A 61 13.48 -3.75 1.19
C SER A 61 13.28 -4.39 2.57
N ASP A 62 12.25 -5.20 2.75
CA ASP A 62 12.03 -6.01 3.96
C ASP A 62 12.77 -7.37 3.92
N ALA A 63 13.54 -7.64 2.88
CA ALA A 63 14.30 -8.87 2.74
C ALA A 63 15.61 -8.84 3.55
N LEU A 64 16.15 -10.03 3.87
CA LEU A 64 17.40 -10.17 4.63
C LEU A 64 18.62 -9.49 3.96
N ASN A 65 18.61 -9.36 2.64
CA ASN A 65 19.68 -8.73 1.86
C ASN A 65 19.44 -7.22 1.63
N THR A 66 18.52 -6.60 2.37
CA THR A 66 18.27 -5.14 2.28
C THR A 66 19.56 -4.33 2.45
N GLN A 67 19.63 -3.23 1.74
CA GLN A 67 20.67 -2.24 1.91
C GLN A 67 20.21 -1.14 2.89
N VAL A 68 21.04 -0.14 3.14
CA VAL A 68 20.85 0.80 4.25
C VAL A 68 20.33 2.14 3.76
N VAL A 69 19.37 2.72 4.50
CA VAL A 69 18.86 4.07 4.28
C VAL A 69 18.85 4.88 5.59
N PHE A 70 19.19 6.17 5.50
CA PHE A 70 19.03 7.16 6.56
C PHE A 70 18.19 8.32 6.04
N GLY A 71 17.21 8.76 6.81
CA GLY A 71 16.31 9.83 6.39
C GLY A 71 16.30 11.03 7.34
N LYS A 72 16.22 12.21 6.75
CA LYS A 72 16.10 13.50 7.46
C LYS A 72 15.05 14.35 6.77
N ASN A 73 14.14 14.96 7.54
CA ASN A 73 13.23 15.95 6.97
C ASN A 73 13.98 17.22 6.59
N VAL A 74 13.59 17.82 5.49
CA VAL A 74 14.00 19.16 5.11
C VAL A 74 12.76 20.03 4.95
N ASP A 75 12.77 21.16 5.64
CA ASP A 75 11.74 22.17 5.57
C ASP A 75 12.33 23.42 4.97
N HIS A 76 11.70 23.93 3.90
CA HIS A 76 12.08 25.15 3.23
C HIS A 76 13.58 25.19 2.88
N TRP A 77 14.09 24.12 2.25
CA TRP A 77 15.49 24.09 1.80
C TRP A 77 15.74 25.20 0.79
N ILE A 78 16.38 26.26 1.29
CA ILE A 78 16.58 27.50 0.51
C ILE A 78 17.49 27.24 -0.70
N LYS A 79 17.04 27.72 -1.85
CA LYS A 79 17.78 27.65 -3.12
C LYS A 79 19.23 28.12 -2.94
N GLY A 80 20.18 27.34 -3.46
CA GLY A 80 21.62 27.64 -3.43
C GLY A 80 22.32 27.28 -2.11
N THR A 81 21.59 26.82 -1.08
CA THR A 81 22.19 26.34 0.19
C THR A 81 22.45 24.82 0.16
N THR A 82 23.09 24.29 1.17
CA THR A 82 23.36 22.87 1.35
C THR A 82 22.63 22.31 2.55
N GLN A 83 22.39 20.99 2.58
CA GLN A 83 21.94 20.25 3.74
C GLN A 83 23.06 19.33 4.22
N THR A 84 23.12 19.10 5.53
CA THR A 84 24.05 18.11 6.12
C THR A 84 23.24 16.97 6.70
N ILE A 85 23.65 15.73 6.42
CA ILE A 85 23.16 14.51 7.07
C ILE A 85 24.29 14.01 7.96
N ALA A 86 23.98 13.80 9.23
CA ALA A 86 24.90 13.33 10.24
C ALA A 86 24.17 12.35 11.20
N GLU A 87 24.67 12.18 12.39
CA GLU A 87 24.19 11.19 13.37
C GLU A 87 22.72 11.36 13.79
N GLU A 88 22.12 12.53 13.57
CA GLU A 88 20.70 12.80 13.86
C GLU A 88 19.73 12.12 12.87
N ALA A 89 20.20 11.70 11.71
CA ALA A 89 19.36 11.02 10.73
C ALA A 89 18.98 9.62 11.22
N TYR A 90 17.68 9.31 11.14
CA TYR A 90 17.16 8.01 11.54
C TYR A 90 17.24 7.01 10.36
N GLY A 91 17.72 5.81 10.63
CA GLY A 91 18.00 4.86 9.58
C GLY A 91 17.40 3.46 9.76
N PHE A 92 17.52 2.68 8.70
CA PHE A 92 17.13 1.27 8.60
C PHE A 92 18.13 0.51 7.71
N PRO A 93 18.52 -0.75 8.04
CA PRO A 93 18.29 -1.48 9.28
C PRO A 93 19.22 -1.06 10.44
N LYS A 94 20.07 -0.07 10.22
CA LYS A 94 20.89 0.59 11.24
C LYS A 94 20.24 1.90 11.63
N GLU A 95 19.96 2.12 12.91
CA GLU A 95 19.27 3.33 13.38
C GLU A 95 20.12 4.59 13.24
N ARG A 96 21.45 4.46 13.31
CA ARG A 96 22.40 5.56 13.30
C ARG A 96 23.56 5.31 12.35
N LEU A 97 24.12 6.39 11.80
CA LEU A 97 25.31 6.32 10.95
C LEU A 97 26.48 5.65 11.65
N SER A 98 26.71 5.96 12.93
CA SER A 98 27.78 5.35 13.74
C SER A 98 27.69 3.82 13.88
N GLN A 99 26.52 3.23 13.62
CA GLN A 99 26.32 1.77 13.66
C GLN A 99 26.61 1.08 12.31
N LEU A 100 26.81 1.85 11.24
CA LEU A 100 27.19 1.30 9.95
C LEU A 100 28.66 0.85 10.01
N PRO A 101 28.99 -0.41 9.65
CA PRO A 101 30.37 -0.89 9.66
C PRO A 101 31.28 -0.08 8.72
N ALA A 102 32.56 0.05 9.09
CA ALA A 102 33.55 0.58 8.17
C ALA A 102 33.68 -0.32 6.94
N GLY A 103 33.76 0.27 5.75
CA GLY A 103 33.86 -0.48 4.49
C GLY A 103 33.64 0.40 3.25
N ASP A 104 33.73 -0.25 2.11
CA ASP A 104 33.45 0.38 0.81
C ASP A 104 31.98 0.29 0.49
N TYR A 105 31.38 1.42 0.14
CA TYR A 105 29.96 1.53 -0.18
C TYR A 105 29.74 2.37 -1.44
N TYR A 106 28.68 2.03 -2.19
CA TYR A 106 28.04 2.93 -3.15
C TYR A 106 27.02 3.78 -2.40
N VAL A 107 27.18 5.10 -2.48
CA VAL A 107 26.35 6.07 -1.75
C VAL A 107 25.55 6.92 -2.72
N GLN A 108 24.28 7.10 -2.42
CA GLN A 108 23.34 7.90 -3.19
C GLN A 108 22.45 8.74 -2.28
N VAL A 109 22.02 9.91 -2.73
CA VAL A 109 20.97 10.70 -2.07
C VAL A 109 19.77 10.86 -2.97
N VAL A 110 18.59 10.87 -2.34
CA VAL A 110 17.30 11.18 -2.99
C VAL A 110 16.57 12.22 -2.15
N LEU A 111 16.05 13.27 -2.78
CA LEU A 111 15.07 14.16 -2.16
C LEU A 111 13.68 13.73 -2.61
N HIS A 112 12.93 13.09 -1.71
CA HIS A 112 11.51 12.82 -1.84
C HIS A 112 10.74 14.10 -1.52
N LYS A 113 10.26 14.77 -2.57
CA LYS A 113 9.68 16.12 -2.46
C LYS A 113 8.27 16.08 -1.90
N TYR A 114 7.94 17.04 -1.05
CA TYR A 114 6.60 17.25 -0.52
C TYR A 114 5.99 18.53 -1.11
N GLU A 115 4.68 18.49 -1.30
CA GLU A 115 3.85 19.62 -1.67
C GLU A 115 3.02 20.09 -0.48
N THR A 116 2.68 21.37 -0.43
CA THR A 116 1.84 21.94 0.62
C THR A 116 0.36 21.82 0.24
N PHE A 117 -0.44 21.30 1.16
CA PHE A 117 -1.89 21.19 1.05
C PHE A 117 -2.57 22.03 2.13
N HIS A 118 -3.55 22.83 1.71
CA HIS A 118 -4.39 23.63 2.61
C HIS A 118 -5.78 22.98 2.68
N LEU A 119 -6.01 22.18 3.70
CA LEU A 119 -7.22 21.39 3.84
C LEU A 119 -8.44 22.27 4.13
N LYS A 120 -9.65 21.82 3.74
CA LYS A 120 -10.93 22.51 4.02
C LYS A 120 -11.11 22.87 5.50
N ASN A 121 -10.60 22.06 6.42
CA ASN A 121 -10.70 22.30 7.86
C ASN A 121 -9.71 23.36 8.40
N GLY A 122 -8.94 24.02 7.54
CA GLY A 122 -7.97 25.05 7.87
C GLY A 122 -6.57 24.52 8.27
N LYS A 123 -6.37 23.19 8.28
CA LYS A 123 -5.05 22.62 8.54
C LYS A 123 -4.17 22.72 7.29
N THR A 124 -2.86 22.80 7.51
CA THR A 124 -1.86 22.80 6.43
C THR A 124 -0.90 21.65 6.67
N VAL A 125 -0.74 20.81 5.64
CA VAL A 125 0.15 19.64 5.68
C VAL A 125 1.08 19.63 4.48
N LYS A 126 2.26 19.00 4.65
CA LYS A 126 3.25 18.81 3.58
C LYS A 126 3.37 17.31 3.30
N LEU A 127 2.97 16.91 2.10
CA LEU A 127 2.84 15.52 1.71
C LEU A 127 3.46 15.27 0.33
N PRO A 128 3.97 14.06 0.06
CA PRO A 128 4.27 13.68 -1.31
C PRO A 128 2.98 13.62 -2.13
N MET A 129 3.03 14.00 -3.40
CA MET A 129 1.89 13.85 -4.32
C MET A 129 2.18 12.72 -5.29
N ASP A 130 1.32 11.70 -5.30
CA ASP A 130 1.38 10.62 -6.29
C ASP A 130 1.17 11.18 -7.70
N ARG A 131 2.04 10.80 -8.63
CA ARG A 131 2.00 11.23 -10.04
C ARG A 131 1.96 10.04 -11.00
N GLY A 132 1.48 8.88 -10.52
CA GLY A 132 1.35 7.65 -11.27
C GLY A 132 2.38 6.58 -10.88
N GLU A 133 3.17 6.80 -9.84
CA GLU A 133 4.19 5.86 -9.35
C GLU A 133 3.74 4.97 -8.19
N GLY A 134 2.56 5.22 -7.62
CA GLY A 134 2.06 4.46 -6.47
C GLY A 134 2.82 4.75 -5.18
N GLN A 135 3.20 5.99 -4.91
CA GLN A 135 4.00 6.44 -3.75
C GLN A 135 5.35 5.72 -3.58
N HIS A 136 5.88 5.18 -4.66
CA HIS A 136 7.25 4.66 -4.66
C HIS A 136 8.26 5.81 -4.70
N TRP A 137 8.72 6.26 -3.52
CA TRP A 137 9.62 7.41 -3.38
C TRP A 137 10.85 7.36 -4.32
N ASN A 138 11.31 6.16 -4.66
CA ASN A 138 12.46 5.92 -5.55
C ASN A 138 12.12 6.04 -7.04
N LEU A 139 10.84 6.13 -7.39
CA LEU A 139 10.33 6.27 -8.77
C LEU A 139 9.48 7.52 -8.97
N ALA A 140 9.16 8.26 -7.89
CA ALA A 140 8.22 9.39 -7.91
C ALA A 140 8.67 10.51 -8.86
N PRO A 141 7.89 10.84 -9.90
CA PRO A 141 8.23 11.87 -10.87
C PRO A 141 8.47 13.23 -10.23
N GLY A 142 9.59 13.87 -10.61
CA GLY A 142 9.99 15.16 -10.06
C GLY A 142 10.84 15.08 -8.79
N ASN A 143 10.98 13.91 -8.17
CA ASN A 143 12.02 13.69 -7.16
C ASN A 143 13.39 13.84 -7.80
N ILE A 144 14.33 14.38 -7.04
CA ILE A 144 15.70 14.62 -7.50
C ILE A 144 16.68 13.74 -6.71
N TYR A 145 17.72 13.29 -7.41
CA TYR A 145 18.66 12.32 -6.84
C TYR A 145 20.08 12.53 -7.36
N SER A 146 21.07 11.92 -6.69
CA SER A 146 22.45 11.92 -7.14
C SER A 146 22.78 10.69 -7.97
N THR A 147 23.75 10.82 -8.85
CA THR A 147 24.47 9.65 -9.35
C THR A 147 25.18 8.96 -8.17
N PRO A 148 25.14 7.62 -8.06
CA PRO A 148 25.87 6.90 -7.01
C PRO A 148 27.38 7.12 -7.09
N ILE A 149 28.03 7.29 -5.94
CA ILE A 149 29.50 7.36 -5.85
C ILE A 149 30.03 6.26 -4.94
N LYS A 150 31.21 5.71 -5.23
CA LYS A 150 31.90 4.78 -4.36
C LYS A 150 32.75 5.54 -3.34
N ILE A 151 32.60 5.22 -2.07
CA ILE A 151 33.38 5.80 -0.96
C ILE A 151 33.90 4.69 -0.04
N HIS A 152 34.94 5.00 0.72
CA HIS A 152 35.28 4.26 1.92
C HIS A 152 34.67 4.97 3.12
N TYR A 153 33.75 4.31 3.82
CA TYR A 153 33.07 4.82 5.01
C TYR A 153 33.77 4.30 6.27
N ASP A 154 34.06 5.20 7.22
CA ASP A 154 34.52 4.85 8.55
C ASP A 154 33.72 5.66 9.59
N PRO A 155 32.94 5.02 10.49
CA PRO A 155 32.15 5.71 11.50
C PRO A 155 33.02 6.47 12.54
N LYS A 156 34.32 6.21 12.58
CA LYS A 156 35.26 6.91 13.46
C LYS A 156 35.93 8.11 12.79
N ASN A 157 35.70 8.29 11.51
CA ASN A 157 36.24 9.41 10.74
C ASN A 157 35.22 10.55 10.69
N ALA A 158 35.65 11.76 11.07
CA ALA A 158 34.79 12.95 10.99
C ALA A 158 34.87 13.69 9.64
N ASP A 159 35.46 13.08 8.62
CA ASP A 159 35.57 13.68 7.29
C ASP A 159 34.19 13.95 6.66
N LEU A 160 34.12 15.05 5.93
CA LEU A 160 32.93 15.48 5.24
C LEU A 160 32.93 14.93 3.80
N VAL A 161 31.88 14.18 3.46
CA VAL A 161 31.63 13.70 2.11
C VAL A 161 30.68 14.65 1.38
N GLU A 162 31.07 15.14 0.21
CA GLU A 162 30.23 16.00 -0.63
C GLU A 162 29.41 15.15 -1.61
N LEU A 163 28.10 15.35 -1.63
CA LEU A 163 27.16 14.68 -2.53
C LEU A 163 26.40 15.72 -3.35
N ASN A 164 26.31 15.51 -4.67
CA ASN A 164 25.62 16.42 -5.56
C ASN A 164 24.39 15.76 -6.16
N ILE A 165 23.20 16.30 -5.89
CA ILE A 165 21.97 15.94 -6.57
C ILE A 165 22.03 16.55 -7.98
N ASP A 166 21.99 15.69 -9.00
CA ASP A 166 22.23 16.07 -10.40
C ASP A 166 21.25 15.44 -11.40
N GLN A 167 20.30 14.62 -10.91
CA GLN A 167 19.30 13.93 -11.70
C GLN A 167 17.89 14.27 -11.23
N ILE A 168 16.90 14.13 -12.12
CA ILE A 168 15.48 14.24 -11.83
C ILE A 168 14.76 13.00 -12.37
N ILE A 169 13.80 12.46 -11.61
CA ILE A 169 12.96 11.37 -12.09
C ILE A 169 11.96 11.92 -13.12
N PRO A 170 11.93 11.35 -14.35
CA PRO A 170 11.07 11.87 -15.41
C PRO A 170 9.59 11.60 -15.15
N PRO A 171 8.67 12.36 -15.80
CA PRO A 171 7.24 12.07 -15.76
C PRO A 171 6.91 10.68 -16.31
N ILE A 172 5.89 10.02 -15.74
CA ILE A 172 5.32 8.80 -16.29
C ILE A 172 4.47 9.18 -17.52
N PRO A 173 4.65 8.49 -18.66
CA PRO A 173 3.84 8.73 -19.84
C PRO A 173 2.35 8.49 -19.56
N ALA A 174 1.50 9.34 -20.11
CA ALA A 174 0.06 9.12 -20.04
C ALA A 174 -0.32 7.80 -20.73
N PRO A 175 -1.25 7.01 -20.17
CA PRO A 175 -1.69 5.78 -20.79
C PRO A 175 -2.41 6.06 -22.13
N VAL A 176 -2.30 5.12 -23.07
CA VAL A 176 -2.87 5.25 -24.41
C VAL A 176 -3.99 4.23 -24.58
N ASP A 177 -5.13 4.71 -25.07
CA ASP A 177 -6.28 3.87 -25.38
C ASP A 177 -5.93 2.80 -26.43
N SER A 178 -6.37 1.58 -26.18
CA SER A 178 -6.35 0.48 -27.14
C SER A 178 -7.77 0.09 -27.59
N LYS A 179 -7.89 -0.99 -28.39
CA LYS A 179 -9.20 -1.55 -28.73
C LYS A 179 -10.00 -1.92 -27.48
N TYR A 180 -9.35 -2.57 -26.52
CA TYR A 180 -10.03 -3.13 -25.36
C TYR A 180 -9.88 -2.29 -24.09
N ILE A 181 -8.77 -1.60 -23.90
CA ILE A 181 -8.50 -0.85 -22.68
C ILE A 181 -8.69 0.64 -22.97
N LYS A 182 -9.56 1.28 -22.20
CA LYS A 182 -9.84 2.71 -22.21
C LYS A 182 -9.44 3.34 -20.88
N HIS A 183 -9.22 4.63 -20.88
CA HIS A 183 -8.80 5.38 -19.71
C HIS A 183 -9.74 6.55 -19.48
N ILE A 184 -10.15 6.74 -18.23
CA ILE A 184 -10.92 7.90 -17.80
C ILE A 184 -10.20 8.59 -16.66
N LYS A 185 -10.27 9.91 -16.66
CA LYS A 185 -9.83 10.75 -15.55
C LYS A 185 -10.83 11.88 -15.35
N ILE A 186 -11.37 11.99 -14.16
CA ILE A 186 -12.31 13.03 -13.77
C ILE A 186 -11.74 13.88 -12.65
N GLN A 187 -12.07 15.15 -12.60
CA GLN A 187 -11.84 15.96 -11.42
C GLN A 187 -12.94 15.67 -10.41
N SER A 188 -12.57 15.16 -9.24
CA SER A 188 -13.51 14.94 -8.15
C SER A 188 -13.84 16.25 -7.45
N LYS A 189 -15.11 16.56 -7.33
CA LYS A 189 -15.58 17.73 -6.57
C LYS A 189 -15.36 17.53 -5.07
N LEU A 190 -15.69 16.36 -4.56
CA LEU A 190 -15.58 16.02 -3.14
C LEU A 190 -14.13 16.07 -2.67
N LEU A 191 -13.21 15.49 -3.41
CA LEU A 191 -11.79 15.47 -3.07
C LEU A 191 -11.14 16.84 -3.26
N THR A 192 -11.51 17.57 -4.33
CA THR A 192 -11.04 18.95 -4.57
C THR A 192 -11.42 19.86 -3.40
N GLU A 193 -12.63 19.72 -2.87
CA GLU A 193 -13.09 20.49 -1.71
C GLU A 193 -12.33 20.13 -0.43
N PHE A 194 -12.07 18.84 -0.19
CA PHE A 194 -11.33 18.37 0.98
C PHE A 194 -9.87 18.87 0.97
N TRP A 195 -9.17 18.68 -0.16
CA TRP A 195 -7.75 18.95 -0.29
C TRP A 195 -7.42 20.42 -0.59
N GLY A 196 -8.43 21.27 -0.88
CA GLY A 196 -8.25 22.68 -1.20
C GLY A 196 -7.55 22.94 -2.54
N ARG A 197 -7.47 21.94 -3.42
CA ARG A 197 -6.85 22.01 -4.75
C ARG A 197 -7.47 20.98 -5.69
N PRO A 198 -7.35 21.13 -7.03
CA PRO A 198 -7.87 20.14 -7.97
C PRO A 198 -7.32 18.74 -7.69
N MET A 199 -8.22 17.79 -7.39
CA MET A 199 -7.92 16.38 -7.20
C MET A 199 -8.69 15.54 -8.21
N TYR A 200 -8.09 14.43 -8.63
CA TYR A 200 -8.59 13.62 -9.72
C TYR A 200 -8.73 12.17 -9.31
N LEU A 201 -9.75 11.53 -9.87
CA LEU A 201 -9.94 10.08 -9.88
C LEU A 201 -9.89 9.59 -11.32
N GLY A 202 -9.50 8.35 -11.50
CA GLY A 202 -9.50 7.70 -12.80
C GLY A 202 -9.83 6.24 -12.74
N ALA A 203 -9.94 5.62 -13.90
CA ALA A 203 -10.02 4.18 -14.04
C ALA A 203 -9.47 3.74 -15.39
N HIS A 204 -8.89 2.56 -15.41
CA HIS A 204 -8.69 1.81 -16.64
C HIS A 204 -9.90 0.90 -16.83
N ILE A 205 -10.44 0.84 -18.05
CA ILE A 205 -11.66 0.13 -18.35
C ILE A 205 -11.36 -0.91 -19.43
N LEU A 206 -11.56 -2.19 -19.12
CA LEU A 206 -11.47 -3.29 -20.06
C LEU A 206 -12.84 -3.53 -20.66
N LEU A 207 -12.99 -3.26 -21.95
CA LEU A 207 -14.22 -3.41 -22.70
C LEU A 207 -14.46 -4.88 -23.10
N PRO A 208 -15.70 -5.39 -23.05
CA PRO A 208 -16.02 -6.72 -23.52
C PRO A 208 -15.85 -6.85 -25.04
N GLU A 209 -15.59 -8.07 -25.53
CA GLU A 209 -15.63 -8.34 -26.97
C GLU A 209 -17.02 -8.01 -27.51
N GLY A 210 -17.08 -7.45 -28.72
CA GLY A 210 -18.34 -7.05 -29.35
C GLY A 210 -18.92 -5.71 -28.85
N PHE A 211 -18.21 -4.97 -27.99
CA PHE A 211 -18.70 -3.71 -27.45
C PHE A 211 -19.18 -2.74 -28.53
N ASP A 212 -18.43 -2.53 -29.61
CA ASP A 212 -18.79 -1.61 -30.68
C ASP A 212 -19.88 -2.15 -31.61
N THR A 213 -20.00 -3.48 -31.74
CA THR A 213 -20.99 -4.13 -32.59
C THR A 213 -22.36 -4.32 -31.92
N HIS A 214 -22.47 -4.11 -30.62
CA HIS A 214 -23.69 -4.18 -29.83
C HIS A 214 -24.00 -2.85 -29.11
N PRO A 215 -24.27 -1.75 -29.87
CA PRO A 215 -24.33 -0.39 -29.31
C PRO A 215 -25.48 -0.17 -28.31
N ASN A 216 -26.51 -1.01 -28.29
CA ASN A 216 -27.65 -0.89 -27.40
C ASN A 216 -27.54 -1.72 -26.12
N VAL A 217 -26.51 -2.56 -26.00
CA VAL A 217 -26.32 -3.39 -24.82
C VAL A 217 -25.73 -2.56 -23.67
N LYS A 218 -26.28 -2.75 -22.47
CA LYS A 218 -25.71 -2.25 -21.21
C LYS A 218 -25.04 -3.40 -20.46
N TYR A 219 -23.97 -3.10 -19.78
CA TYR A 219 -23.08 -4.09 -19.18
C TYR A 219 -23.05 -3.99 -17.65
N PRO A 220 -22.97 -5.12 -16.94
CA PRO A 220 -22.60 -5.13 -15.53
C PRO A 220 -21.18 -4.58 -15.34
N LEU A 221 -20.89 -4.08 -14.13
CA LEU A 221 -19.61 -3.51 -13.77
C LEU A 221 -18.86 -4.40 -12.78
N ALA A 222 -17.72 -4.90 -13.19
CA ALA A 222 -16.76 -5.65 -12.40
C ALA A 222 -15.68 -4.68 -11.89
N ILE A 223 -15.60 -4.44 -10.58
CA ILE A 223 -14.74 -3.44 -9.98
C ILE A 223 -13.60 -4.15 -9.26
N PHE A 224 -12.41 -4.11 -9.87
CA PHE A 224 -11.20 -4.60 -9.24
C PHE A 224 -10.61 -3.50 -8.35
N HIS A 225 -10.36 -3.88 -7.10
CA HIS A 225 -9.64 -3.10 -6.12
C HIS A 225 -8.22 -3.65 -5.94
N GLY A 226 -7.26 -2.78 -5.75
CA GLY A 226 -5.86 -3.16 -5.56
C GLY A 226 -4.95 -1.95 -5.55
N HIS A 227 -3.67 -2.20 -5.34
CA HIS A 227 -2.69 -1.13 -5.32
C HIS A 227 -2.66 -0.36 -6.65
N PHE A 228 -2.58 0.95 -6.55
CA PHE A 228 -2.32 1.86 -7.65
C PHE A 228 -0.78 1.95 -7.90
N PRO A 229 -0.32 2.05 -9.15
CA PRO A 229 -1.09 1.98 -10.38
C PRO A 229 -1.41 0.55 -10.80
N ALA A 230 -2.64 0.37 -11.29
CA ALA A 230 -3.04 -0.85 -11.97
C ALA A 230 -3.32 -0.52 -13.45
N ASP A 231 -3.02 -1.42 -14.39
CA ASP A 231 -3.01 -1.10 -15.82
C ASP A 231 -3.46 -2.27 -16.71
N PHE A 232 -4.21 -3.21 -16.16
CA PHE A 232 -4.54 -4.47 -16.83
C PHE A 232 -3.31 -5.20 -17.39
N SER A 233 -2.17 -5.16 -16.68
CA SER A 233 -0.97 -5.92 -17.05
C SER A 233 -1.23 -7.43 -17.19
N GLY A 234 -2.27 -7.91 -16.52
CA GLY A 234 -2.83 -9.25 -16.69
C GLY A 234 -3.66 -9.48 -17.95
N PHE A 235 -3.70 -8.54 -18.93
CA PHE A 235 -4.42 -8.66 -20.19
C PHE A 235 -3.49 -8.36 -21.38
N ARG A 236 -3.14 -9.38 -22.16
CA ARG A 236 -2.15 -9.27 -23.24
C ARG A 236 -2.71 -9.81 -24.54
N THR A 237 -2.80 -8.96 -25.56
CA THR A 237 -3.38 -9.33 -26.88
C THR A 237 -2.44 -10.07 -27.83
N ILE A 238 -1.15 -10.12 -27.51
CA ILE A 238 -0.10 -10.80 -28.29
C ILE A 238 0.47 -11.99 -27.51
N PRO A 239 0.95 -13.05 -28.18
CA PRO A 239 1.58 -14.19 -27.52
C PRO A 239 2.78 -13.78 -26.63
N PRO A 240 3.17 -14.62 -25.66
CA PRO A 240 4.39 -14.38 -24.88
C PRO A 240 5.60 -14.18 -25.77
N ASP A 241 6.51 -13.28 -25.37
CA ASP A 241 7.75 -13.02 -26.10
C ASP A 241 8.66 -14.25 -25.99
N PRO A 242 9.01 -14.93 -27.13
CA PRO A 242 9.87 -16.09 -27.10
C PRO A 242 11.31 -15.78 -26.67
N ASN A 243 11.74 -14.51 -26.79
CA ASN A 243 13.07 -14.03 -26.44
C ASN A 243 13.15 -13.39 -25.05
N LEU A 244 12.07 -13.43 -24.28
CA LEU A 244 12.03 -12.85 -22.94
C LEU A 244 13.09 -13.52 -22.06
N LYS A 245 14.02 -12.73 -21.52
CA LYS A 245 14.99 -13.23 -20.54
C LYS A 245 14.27 -13.64 -19.26
N PRO A 246 14.48 -14.86 -18.76
CA PRO A 246 13.85 -15.30 -17.52
C PRO A 246 14.29 -14.40 -16.36
N ASP A 247 13.34 -13.95 -15.57
CA ASP A 247 13.59 -13.35 -14.27
C ASP A 247 13.89 -14.42 -13.20
N THR A 248 14.30 -13.98 -12.02
CA THR A 248 14.43 -14.82 -10.84
C THR A 248 13.57 -14.25 -9.74
N VAL A 249 12.45 -14.90 -9.45
CA VAL A 249 11.57 -14.51 -8.36
C VAL A 249 11.85 -15.38 -7.14
N ALA A 250 12.52 -14.80 -6.14
CA ALA A 250 12.93 -15.51 -4.93
C ALA A 250 11.74 -16.04 -4.13
N ARG A 251 10.62 -15.31 -4.09
CA ARG A 251 9.40 -15.68 -3.36
C ARG A 251 8.87 -17.05 -3.77
N PHE A 252 8.76 -17.31 -5.07
CA PHE A 252 8.19 -18.56 -5.58
C PHE A 252 9.24 -19.61 -5.91
N LYS A 253 10.53 -19.26 -5.83
CA LYS A 253 11.66 -20.11 -6.26
C LYS A 253 11.51 -20.63 -7.69
N ILE A 254 10.92 -19.81 -8.57
CA ILE A 254 10.66 -20.12 -9.96
C ILE A 254 11.50 -19.21 -10.83
N ALA A 255 12.26 -19.78 -11.76
CA ALA A 255 12.92 -19.05 -12.83
C ALA A 255 11.91 -18.79 -13.96
N GLY A 256 11.91 -17.58 -14.51
CA GLY A 256 11.05 -17.21 -15.63
C GLY A 256 9.59 -16.99 -15.26
N TYR A 257 9.30 -16.49 -14.07
CA TYR A 257 7.94 -16.15 -13.66
C TYR A 257 7.32 -15.05 -14.55
N ASN A 258 8.12 -14.12 -15.05
CA ASN A 258 7.72 -13.13 -16.05
C ASN A 258 7.11 -13.77 -17.32
N ARG A 259 7.58 -14.93 -17.75
CA ARG A 259 6.98 -15.66 -18.87
C ARG A 259 5.64 -16.27 -18.51
N ILE A 260 5.50 -16.82 -17.29
CA ILE A 260 4.22 -17.31 -16.77
C ILE A 260 3.19 -16.16 -16.73
N GLN A 261 3.58 -14.98 -16.28
CA GLN A 261 2.73 -13.79 -16.28
C GLN A 261 2.25 -13.43 -17.70
N GLN A 262 3.15 -13.42 -18.68
CA GLN A 262 2.77 -13.16 -20.08
C GLN A 262 1.84 -14.24 -20.64
N GLU A 263 2.06 -15.51 -20.31
CA GLU A 263 1.20 -16.61 -20.75
C GLU A 263 -0.19 -16.49 -20.15
N GLU A 264 -0.31 -16.29 -18.85
CA GLU A 264 -1.62 -16.12 -18.18
C GLU A 264 -2.37 -14.89 -18.69
N ALA A 265 -1.68 -13.78 -18.94
CA ALA A 265 -2.24 -12.57 -19.50
C ALA A 265 -2.77 -12.80 -20.93
N TYR A 266 -2.06 -13.56 -21.76
CA TYR A 266 -2.52 -13.93 -23.09
C TYR A 266 -3.68 -14.93 -23.06
N GLN A 267 -3.67 -15.89 -22.14
CA GLN A 267 -4.79 -16.81 -21.93
C GLN A 267 -6.04 -16.06 -21.45
N PHE A 268 -5.88 -15.05 -20.61
CA PHE A 268 -7.00 -14.19 -20.19
C PHE A 268 -7.60 -13.45 -21.39
N TYR A 269 -6.78 -12.85 -22.25
CA TYR A 269 -7.26 -12.22 -23.49
C TYR A 269 -8.08 -13.21 -24.34
N LYS A 270 -7.56 -14.42 -24.59
CA LYS A 270 -8.29 -15.44 -25.40
C LYS A 270 -9.62 -15.83 -24.77
N LYS A 271 -9.68 -15.97 -23.44
CA LYS A 271 -10.93 -16.27 -22.72
C LYS A 271 -11.88 -15.08 -22.78
N TRP A 272 -11.40 -13.87 -22.50
CA TRP A 272 -12.18 -12.64 -22.51
C TRP A 272 -12.89 -12.41 -23.84
N THR A 273 -12.19 -12.65 -24.94
CA THR A 273 -12.73 -12.52 -26.29
C THR A 273 -13.49 -13.75 -26.77
N GLY A 274 -13.44 -14.85 -26.05
CA GLY A 274 -14.14 -16.10 -26.37
C GLY A 274 -15.66 -16.01 -26.17
N PRO A 275 -16.44 -16.91 -26.79
CA PRO A 275 -17.91 -16.85 -26.78
C PRO A 275 -18.53 -17.16 -25.42
N ASN A 276 -17.81 -17.80 -24.52
CA ASN A 276 -18.35 -18.26 -23.22
C ASN A 276 -17.98 -17.32 -22.05
N PHE A 277 -17.31 -16.20 -22.31
CA PHE A 277 -16.98 -15.25 -21.25
C PHE A 277 -18.12 -14.24 -21.07
N PRO A 278 -18.57 -13.97 -19.83
CA PRO A 278 -19.60 -12.96 -19.59
C PRO A 278 -19.17 -11.57 -20.09
N ARG A 279 -20.03 -10.86 -20.78
CA ARG A 279 -19.74 -9.52 -21.29
C ARG A 279 -19.99 -8.51 -20.19
N VAL A 280 -18.93 -8.06 -19.54
CA VAL A 280 -18.96 -7.05 -18.46
C VAL A 280 -17.95 -5.95 -18.78
N LEU A 281 -18.14 -4.78 -18.20
CA LEU A 281 -17.07 -3.81 -18.06
C LEU A 281 -16.22 -4.23 -16.87
N ALA A 282 -14.91 -4.41 -17.02
CA ALA A 282 -14.02 -4.56 -15.88
C ALA A 282 -13.23 -3.27 -15.69
N ILE A 283 -13.13 -2.79 -14.45
CA ILE A 283 -12.37 -1.57 -14.16
C ILE A 283 -11.31 -1.81 -13.10
N GLU A 284 -10.19 -1.12 -13.24
CA GLU A 284 -9.14 -0.95 -12.24
C GLU A 284 -9.09 0.53 -11.87
N ILE A 285 -9.41 0.84 -10.60
CA ILE A 285 -9.55 2.22 -10.13
C ILE A 285 -8.16 2.87 -9.99
N GLN A 286 -8.06 4.14 -10.40
CA GLN A 286 -6.89 4.99 -10.21
C GLN A 286 -7.25 6.07 -9.18
N HIS A 287 -6.94 5.83 -7.92
CA HIS A 287 -7.36 6.64 -6.79
C HIS A 287 -6.19 7.09 -5.90
N ALA A 288 -5.13 7.53 -6.54
CA ALA A 288 -3.92 8.02 -5.88
C ALA A 288 -4.21 9.06 -4.79
N THR A 289 -3.51 8.96 -3.68
CA THR A 289 -3.58 9.89 -2.56
C THR A 289 -2.21 10.50 -2.24
N PRO A 290 -2.16 11.65 -1.54
CA PRO A 290 -0.88 12.20 -1.07
C PRO A 290 -0.18 11.38 0.03
N TYR A 291 -0.83 10.37 0.59
CA TYR A 291 -0.26 9.49 1.61
C TYR A 291 0.20 8.14 1.06
N TYR A 292 -0.46 7.64 0.01
CA TYR A 292 -0.17 6.31 -0.52
C TYR A 292 -0.71 6.14 -1.95
N ASP A 293 -0.45 4.95 -2.55
CA ASP A 293 -0.87 4.59 -3.89
C ASP A 293 -2.39 4.45 -4.06
N ASP A 294 -3.12 4.15 -2.99
CA ASP A 294 -4.57 4.03 -3.02
C ASP A 294 -5.23 4.65 -1.78
N SER A 295 -6.56 4.79 -1.84
CA SER A 295 -7.35 5.44 -0.81
C SER A 295 -8.04 4.48 0.15
N TYR A 296 -7.83 3.17 0.00
CA TYR A 296 -8.66 2.14 0.64
C TYR A 296 -10.15 2.22 0.27
N ALA A 297 -10.50 3.01 -0.74
CA ALA A 297 -11.85 3.21 -1.27
C ALA A 297 -12.90 3.61 -0.20
N VAL A 298 -12.49 4.24 0.90
CA VAL A 298 -13.37 4.66 2.01
C VAL A 298 -13.23 6.14 2.31
N ASN A 299 -14.20 6.68 3.06
CA ASN A 299 -14.08 8.03 3.61
C ASN A 299 -13.14 8.01 4.81
N SER A 300 -12.17 8.93 4.84
CA SER A 300 -11.16 9.03 5.87
C SER A 300 -11.02 10.46 6.39
N ALA A 301 -10.71 10.60 7.68
CA ALA A 301 -10.45 11.89 8.28
C ALA A 301 -9.21 12.58 7.68
N ASN A 302 -8.20 11.82 7.26
CA ASN A 302 -6.94 12.35 6.76
C ASN A 302 -6.84 12.36 5.23
N MET A 303 -7.47 11.39 4.56
CA MET A 303 -7.41 11.27 3.10
C MET A 303 -8.59 11.94 2.39
N GLY A 304 -9.71 12.13 3.09
CA GLY A 304 -10.92 12.71 2.52
C GLY A 304 -11.96 11.67 2.08
N PRO A 305 -13.04 12.08 1.41
CA PRO A 305 -14.21 11.26 1.11
C PRO A 305 -14.03 10.42 -0.17
N TYR A 306 -12.99 9.56 -0.23
CA TYR A 306 -12.73 8.72 -1.41
C TYR A 306 -13.82 7.68 -1.66
N GLY A 307 -14.40 7.10 -0.61
CA GLY A 307 -15.48 6.15 -0.75
C GLY A 307 -16.68 6.76 -1.48
N ASP A 308 -17.11 7.94 -1.05
CA ASP A 308 -18.20 8.70 -1.71
C ASP A 308 -17.80 9.14 -3.13
N ALA A 309 -16.59 9.63 -3.31
CA ALA A 309 -16.12 10.11 -4.61
C ALA A 309 -16.03 8.97 -5.65
N ILE A 310 -15.55 7.80 -5.26
CA ILE A 310 -15.53 6.62 -6.15
C ILE A 310 -16.95 6.16 -6.45
N THR A 311 -17.78 5.99 -5.41
CA THR A 311 -19.13 5.42 -5.55
C THR A 311 -20.10 6.36 -6.28
N TYR A 312 -20.04 7.68 -6.03
CA TYR A 312 -21.03 8.63 -6.51
C TYR A 312 -20.53 9.63 -7.56
N GLU A 313 -19.22 9.73 -7.82
CA GLU A 313 -18.69 10.56 -8.90
C GLU A 313 -18.06 9.70 -10.01
N LEU A 314 -17.09 8.82 -9.69
CA LEU A 314 -16.35 8.06 -10.70
C LEU A 314 -17.18 6.97 -11.36
N ILE A 315 -17.79 6.07 -10.58
CA ILE A 315 -18.56 4.91 -11.10
C ILE A 315 -19.73 5.37 -11.99
N PRO A 316 -20.57 6.34 -11.60
CA PRO A 316 -21.64 6.82 -12.47
C PRO A 316 -21.13 7.42 -13.79
N GLU A 317 -20.01 8.12 -13.80
CA GLU A 317 -19.43 8.67 -15.03
C GLU A 317 -18.89 7.57 -15.95
N ILE A 318 -18.26 6.51 -15.39
CA ILE A 318 -17.85 5.32 -16.16
C ILE A 318 -19.08 4.65 -16.79
N GLU A 319 -20.12 4.38 -16.01
CA GLU A 319 -21.33 3.70 -16.49
C GLU A 319 -22.04 4.51 -17.58
N LYS A 320 -22.06 5.82 -17.45
CA LYS A 320 -22.62 6.72 -18.47
C LYS A 320 -21.80 6.69 -19.76
N GLN A 321 -20.46 6.76 -19.69
CA GLN A 321 -19.62 6.79 -20.88
C GLN A 321 -19.51 5.44 -21.56
N PHE A 322 -19.48 4.35 -20.79
CA PHE A 322 -19.23 2.99 -21.30
C PHE A 322 -20.46 2.08 -21.23
N ARG A 323 -21.66 2.63 -21.13
CA ARG A 323 -22.92 1.88 -21.16
C ARG A 323 -23.04 0.84 -20.05
N GLY A 324 -22.68 1.22 -18.81
CA GLY A 324 -22.98 0.44 -17.63
C GLY A 324 -24.49 0.37 -17.38
N ILE A 325 -24.96 -0.67 -16.67
CA ILE A 325 -26.36 -0.81 -16.28
C ILE A 325 -26.77 0.34 -15.33
N GLY A 326 -25.89 0.80 -14.48
CA GLY A 326 -26.14 1.94 -13.59
C GLY A 326 -26.89 1.59 -12.30
N GLU A 327 -27.01 0.32 -11.96
CA GLU A 327 -27.77 -0.18 -10.83
C GLU A 327 -26.88 -1.03 -9.91
N GLY A 328 -27.04 -0.85 -8.59
CA GLY A 328 -26.21 -1.54 -7.60
C GLY A 328 -26.21 -3.06 -7.72
N TRP A 329 -27.33 -3.67 -8.16
CA TRP A 329 -27.39 -5.11 -8.37
C TRP A 329 -26.44 -5.62 -9.48
N ALA A 330 -26.04 -4.75 -10.38
CA ALA A 330 -25.17 -5.07 -11.52
C ALA A 330 -23.68 -4.70 -11.28
N ARG A 331 -23.33 -4.26 -10.09
CA ARG A 331 -21.97 -3.92 -9.68
C ARG A 331 -21.46 -4.93 -8.67
N PHE A 332 -20.22 -5.38 -8.83
CA PHE A 332 -19.57 -6.23 -7.83
C PHE A 332 -18.10 -5.89 -7.70
N THR A 333 -17.55 -6.18 -6.53
CA THR A 333 -16.20 -5.80 -6.15
C THR A 333 -15.34 -7.03 -5.86
N TYR A 334 -14.08 -6.96 -6.20
CA TYR A 334 -13.11 -8.02 -5.91
C TYR A 334 -11.70 -7.47 -5.86
N GLY A 335 -10.84 -8.16 -5.15
CA GLY A 335 -9.43 -7.80 -5.03
C GLY A 335 -8.68 -8.69 -4.08
N GLY A 336 -7.39 -8.44 -3.93
CA GLY A 336 -6.52 -9.16 -3.00
C GLY A 336 -5.72 -8.21 -2.13
N SER A 337 -5.38 -8.64 -0.90
CA SER A 337 -4.63 -7.82 0.06
C SER A 337 -5.40 -6.54 0.40
N THR A 338 -4.79 -5.37 0.23
CA THR A 338 -5.48 -4.08 0.30
C THR A 338 -6.78 -4.08 -0.51
N GLY A 339 -6.74 -4.53 -1.76
CA GLY A 339 -7.95 -4.60 -2.60
C GLY A 339 -9.00 -5.61 -2.10
N GLY A 340 -8.61 -6.63 -1.36
CA GLY A 340 -9.54 -7.54 -0.67
C GLY A 340 -10.28 -6.83 0.47
N TRP A 341 -9.57 -6.04 1.25
CA TRP A 341 -10.17 -5.19 2.29
C TRP A 341 -11.11 -4.15 1.67
N GLU A 342 -10.66 -3.45 0.64
CA GLU A 342 -11.46 -2.46 -0.09
C GLU A 342 -12.75 -3.05 -0.65
N ALA A 343 -12.66 -4.19 -1.33
CA ALA A 343 -13.81 -4.88 -1.90
C ALA A 343 -14.86 -5.22 -0.85
N LEU A 344 -14.44 -5.69 0.32
CA LEU A 344 -15.34 -5.95 1.45
C LEU A 344 -15.88 -4.64 2.04
N ALA A 345 -15.02 -3.63 2.25
CA ALA A 345 -15.37 -2.37 2.87
C ALA A 345 -16.45 -1.62 2.09
N VAL A 346 -16.29 -1.47 0.76
CA VAL A 346 -17.30 -0.78 -0.06
C VAL A 346 -18.63 -1.52 -0.07
N GLN A 347 -18.64 -2.86 -0.05
CA GLN A 347 -19.88 -3.64 0.08
C GLN A 347 -20.55 -3.42 1.44
N VAL A 348 -19.79 -3.26 2.51
CA VAL A 348 -20.31 -3.03 3.87
C VAL A 348 -20.80 -1.59 4.05
N PHE A 349 -20.04 -0.59 3.59
CA PHE A 349 -20.39 0.82 3.76
C PHE A 349 -21.45 1.30 2.76
N TYR A 350 -21.52 0.68 1.57
CA TYR A 350 -22.46 1.02 0.50
C TYR A 350 -23.29 -0.20 0.07
N PRO A 351 -24.03 -0.85 1.00
CA PRO A 351 -24.60 -2.19 0.77
C PRO A 351 -25.68 -2.26 -0.32
N LYS A 352 -26.23 -1.12 -0.75
CA LYS A 352 -27.18 -1.01 -1.87
C LYS A 352 -26.50 -0.78 -3.21
N GLU A 353 -25.29 -0.26 -3.20
CA GLU A 353 -24.55 0.12 -4.42
C GLU A 353 -23.78 -1.04 -5.03
N TYR A 354 -23.61 -2.16 -4.29
CA TYR A 354 -22.86 -3.33 -4.73
C TYR A 354 -23.59 -4.63 -4.41
N ASN A 355 -23.34 -5.65 -5.23
CA ASN A 355 -24.04 -6.95 -5.19
C ASN A 355 -23.08 -8.15 -5.14
N GLY A 356 -22.04 -8.05 -4.36
CA GLY A 356 -21.07 -9.11 -4.07
C GLY A 356 -19.66 -8.56 -3.90
N ALA A 357 -19.00 -8.97 -2.83
CA ALA A 357 -17.60 -8.70 -2.53
C ALA A 357 -16.83 -10.02 -2.48
N TYR A 358 -15.80 -10.15 -3.32
CA TYR A 358 -14.91 -11.31 -3.37
C TYR A 358 -13.52 -10.87 -2.90
N ALA A 359 -13.31 -11.01 -1.60
CA ALA A 359 -12.12 -10.51 -0.91
C ALA A 359 -11.10 -11.63 -0.71
N ALA A 360 -10.01 -11.59 -1.48
CA ALA A 360 -8.91 -12.53 -1.33
C ALA A 360 -7.84 -11.96 -0.39
N CYS A 361 -7.38 -12.79 0.57
CA CYS A 361 -6.34 -12.43 1.54
C CYS A 361 -6.45 -10.97 2.05
N PRO A 362 -7.65 -10.53 2.49
CA PRO A 362 -7.85 -9.12 2.81
C PRO A 362 -6.90 -8.66 3.91
N ASP A 363 -6.47 -7.41 3.85
CA ASP A 363 -5.81 -6.73 4.97
C ASP A 363 -6.64 -6.89 6.25
N PRO A 364 -6.12 -6.60 7.45
CA PRO A 364 -6.80 -6.92 8.68
C PRO A 364 -8.24 -6.40 8.73
N ILE A 365 -9.23 -7.30 8.57
CA ILE A 365 -10.67 -7.01 8.67
C ILE A 365 -11.20 -7.06 10.10
N ASP A 366 -10.33 -7.46 11.03
CA ASP A 366 -10.58 -7.52 12.47
C ASP A 366 -9.29 -7.08 13.19
N PHE A 367 -9.34 -5.99 13.91
CA PHE A 367 -8.15 -5.43 14.55
C PHE A 367 -7.81 -6.06 15.92
N ASN A 368 -8.53 -7.10 16.39
CA ASN A 368 -7.99 -8.04 17.36
C ASN A 368 -6.78 -8.79 16.77
N HIS A 369 -6.70 -8.82 15.43
CA HIS A 369 -5.61 -9.38 14.65
C HIS A 369 -5.11 -8.38 13.60
N TYR A 370 -4.67 -7.22 14.06
CA TYR A 370 -3.93 -6.27 13.24
C TYR A 370 -2.56 -6.86 12.91
N THR A 371 -2.53 -7.74 11.91
CA THR A 371 -1.50 -8.76 11.65
C THR A 371 -1.30 -9.69 12.87
N THR A 372 -0.25 -9.51 13.66
CA THR A 372 0.03 -10.28 14.90
C THR A 372 -0.20 -9.47 16.17
N ILE A 373 -0.85 -8.32 16.09
CA ILE A 373 -1.11 -7.39 17.19
C ILE A 373 -2.60 -7.37 17.50
N ASN A 374 -2.98 -7.49 18.79
CA ASN A 374 -4.30 -7.11 19.24
C ASN A 374 -4.26 -5.66 19.73
N ILE A 375 -4.68 -4.69 18.87
CA ILE A 375 -4.58 -3.27 19.24
C ILE A 375 -5.49 -2.88 20.40
N TYR A 376 -6.48 -3.70 20.75
CA TYR A 376 -7.40 -3.43 21.85
C TYR A 376 -6.86 -3.88 23.20
N GLU A 377 -6.16 -5.00 23.27
CA GLU A 377 -5.69 -5.63 24.49
C GLU A 377 -4.19 -5.45 24.73
N ASP A 378 -3.37 -5.58 23.67
CA ASP A 378 -1.91 -5.45 23.78
C ASP A 378 -1.50 -4.04 24.20
N GLN A 379 -0.43 -3.94 24.98
CA GLN A 379 0.17 -2.66 25.35
C GLN A 379 1.27 -2.24 24.37
N ASN A 380 1.85 -3.19 23.64
CA ASN A 380 3.01 -2.96 22.77
C ASN A 380 2.85 -3.71 21.45
N ALA A 381 3.05 -2.98 20.34
CA ALA A 381 2.96 -3.51 18.98
C ALA A 381 4.16 -4.39 18.60
N TYR A 382 5.34 -4.15 19.19
CA TYR A 382 6.57 -4.83 18.78
C TYR A 382 6.85 -6.10 19.54
N TYR A 383 6.39 -6.17 20.80
CA TYR A 383 6.72 -7.25 21.70
C TYR A 383 5.47 -7.81 22.40
N ALA A 384 5.36 -9.12 22.46
CA ALA A 384 4.51 -9.80 23.41
C ALA A 384 5.30 -9.95 24.71
N LYS A 385 4.77 -9.44 25.83
CA LYS A 385 5.47 -9.40 27.11
C LYS A 385 4.68 -10.13 28.19
N SER A 386 5.42 -10.82 29.05
CA SER A 386 4.95 -11.33 30.34
C SER A 386 5.94 -10.91 31.43
N ASP A 387 5.66 -11.27 32.69
CA ASP A 387 6.52 -10.92 33.82
C ASP A 387 7.99 -11.32 33.64
N PHE A 388 8.25 -12.40 32.94
CA PHE A 388 9.59 -13.00 32.83
C PHE A 388 10.07 -13.19 31.38
N LYS A 389 9.24 -12.85 30.37
CA LYS A 389 9.59 -13.11 28.98
C LYS A 389 9.09 -12.01 28.06
N GLU A 390 9.94 -11.66 27.12
CA GLU A 390 9.63 -10.78 26.01
C GLU A 390 9.92 -11.51 24.69
N LEU A 391 9.00 -11.42 23.74
CA LEU A 391 9.11 -12.04 22.41
C LEU A 391 8.77 -11.00 21.34
N ALA A 392 9.67 -10.82 20.37
CA ALA A 392 9.42 -9.96 19.23
C ALA A 392 8.25 -10.51 18.38
N ARG A 393 7.32 -9.62 17.99
CA ARG A 393 6.19 -10.00 17.14
C ARG A 393 6.66 -10.15 15.70
N PRO A 394 6.36 -11.30 15.06
CA PRO A 394 6.69 -11.51 13.66
C PRO A 394 5.83 -10.61 12.75
N GLY A 395 6.45 -10.04 11.71
CA GLY A 395 5.79 -9.23 10.69
C GLY A 395 5.61 -9.95 9.38
N LEU A 396 6.61 -10.75 8.99
CA LEU A 396 6.61 -11.46 7.71
C LEU A 396 7.13 -12.89 7.90
N ARG A 397 6.43 -13.86 7.32
CA ARG A 397 6.84 -15.28 7.27
C ARG A 397 6.77 -15.86 5.85
N ASN A 398 7.47 -16.98 5.61
CA ASN A 398 7.25 -17.80 4.41
C ASN A 398 6.23 -18.93 4.69
N TYR A 399 5.89 -19.72 3.67
CA TYR A 399 4.92 -20.84 3.78
C TYR A 399 5.34 -21.95 4.75
N LEU A 400 6.61 -22.00 5.16
CA LEU A 400 7.11 -22.93 6.19
C LEU A 400 7.01 -22.35 7.61
N GLY A 401 6.57 -21.09 7.74
CA GLY A 401 6.48 -20.38 9.02
C GLY A 401 7.78 -19.70 9.45
N HIS A 402 8.82 -19.71 8.63
CA HIS A 402 10.08 -19.03 8.96
C HIS A 402 9.88 -17.51 8.87
N VAL A 403 10.13 -16.82 9.97
CA VAL A 403 10.04 -15.37 10.08
C VAL A 403 11.22 -14.73 9.37
N SER A 404 10.95 -13.75 8.51
CA SER A 404 11.96 -12.98 7.78
C SER A 404 12.04 -11.52 8.21
N SER A 405 10.99 -10.97 8.84
CA SER A 405 10.97 -9.63 9.40
C SER A 405 10.03 -9.56 10.61
N THR A 406 10.32 -8.64 11.53
CA THR A 406 9.46 -8.33 12.68
C THR A 406 8.66 -7.06 12.43
N ILE A 407 7.58 -6.86 13.20
CA ILE A 407 6.78 -5.62 13.16
C ILE A 407 7.66 -4.38 13.39
N LYS A 408 8.62 -4.50 14.33
CA LYS A 408 9.55 -3.40 14.65
C LYS A 408 10.41 -3.03 13.45
N GLU A 409 11.00 -4.00 12.76
CA GLU A 409 11.87 -3.75 11.61
C GLU A 409 11.13 -3.09 10.46
N THR A 410 9.90 -3.53 10.15
CA THR A 410 9.07 -2.89 9.12
C THR A 410 8.79 -1.43 9.48
N ASN A 411 8.38 -1.15 10.73
CA ASN A 411 8.11 0.22 11.17
C ASN A 411 9.37 1.10 11.29
N GLN A 412 10.53 0.50 11.57
CA GLN A 412 11.81 1.20 11.52
C GLN A 412 12.14 1.65 10.09
N LYS A 413 11.88 0.80 9.09
CA LYS A 413 12.02 1.18 7.67
C LYS A 413 11.13 2.36 7.33
N GLU A 414 9.85 2.31 7.72
CA GLU A 414 8.91 3.41 7.49
C GLU A 414 9.39 4.73 8.10
N LEU A 415 9.86 4.72 9.36
CA LEU A 415 10.43 5.91 10.01
C LEU A 415 11.66 6.47 9.29
N ALA A 416 12.49 5.62 8.70
CA ALA A 416 13.62 6.07 7.90
C ALA A 416 13.16 6.76 6.61
N LEU A 417 12.16 6.19 5.92
CA LEU A 417 11.61 6.70 4.65
C LEU A 417 10.73 7.94 4.83
N GLY A 418 9.96 8.03 5.92
CA GLY A 418 9.08 9.16 6.20
C GLY A 418 8.60 9.19 7.64
N ASN A 419 8.22 10.36 8.15
CA ASN A 419 7.50 10.50 9.41
C ASN A 419 6.05 10.96 9.13
N ASN A 420 5.19 10.99 10.16
CA ASN A 420 3.82 11.45 10.05
C ASN A 420 3.01 10.73 8.95
N ALA A 421 3.13 9.40 8.88
CA ALA A 421 2.48 8.54 7.90
C ALA A 421 2.85 8.86 6.42
N ARG A 422 4.08 9.31 6.15
CA ARG A 422 4.53 9.75 4.80
C ARG A 422 5.56 8.83 4.15
N SER A 423 5.77 7.64 4.68
CA SER A 423 6.73 6.69 4.09
C SER A 423 6.29 6.10 2.76
N GLY A 424 4.98 6.00 2.53
CA GLY A 424 4.38 5.26 1.43
C GLY A 424 4.31 3.74 1.67
N ASP A 425 4.65 3.26 2.86
CA ASP A 425 4.57 1.85 3.24
C ASP A 425 3.33 1.53 4.08
N GLN A 426 3.00 0.25 4.23
CA GLN A 426 1.71 -0.28 4.64
C GLN A 426 1.19 0.18 6.01
N TYR A 427 2.03 0.22 7.06
CA TYR A 427 1.58 0.67 8.39
C TYR A 427 1.29 2.16 8.42
N ASP A 428 2.06 2.96 7.69
CA ASP A 428 1.81 4.39 7.55
C ASP A 428 0.51 4.66 6.77
N VAL A 429 0.19 3.86 5.72
CA VAL A 429 -1.06 4.03 4.99
C VAL A 429 -2.26 3.62 5.84
N TRP A 430 -2.17 2.55 6.63
CA TRP A 430 -3.24 2.18 7.56
C TRP A 430 -3.50 3.29 8.58
N GLU A 431 -2.45 3.92 9.13
CA GLU A 431 -2.62 5.09 10.00
C GLU A 431 -3.27 6.27 9.28
N ALA A 432 -2.86 6.55 8.03
CA ALA A 432 -3.44 7.63 7.25
C ALA A 432 -4.93 7.39 6.94
N VAL A 433 -5.33 6.15 6.62
CA VAL A 433 -6.73 5.80 6.36
C VAL A 433 -7.55 5.78 7.64
N PHE A 434 -7.10 5.03 8.65
CA PHE A 434 -7.95 4.62 9.76
C PHE A 434 -7.89 5.54 10.98
N SER A 435 -6.86 6.39 11.12
CA SER A 435 -6.69 7.22 12.31
C SER A 435 -7.50 8.52 12.28
N PRO A 436 -7.87 9.05 13.44
CA PRO A 436 -8.34 10.42 13.52
C PRO A 436 -7.21 11.39 13.16
N MET A 437 -7.56 12.56 12.66
CA MET A 437 -6.59 13.63 12.37
C MET A 437 -6.09 14.26 13.67
N GLY A 438 -4.77 14.47 13.75
CA GLY A 438 -4.12 15.19 14.83
C GLY A 438 -4.33 16.70 14.77
N GLU A 439 -3.91 17.40 15.82
CA GLU A 439 -3.97 18.87 15.89
C GLU A 439 -3.04 19.53 14.84
N ASP A 440 -1.97 18.85 14.48
CA ASP A 440 -0.99 19.25 13.46
C ASP A 440 -1.46 18.98 12.02
N GLY A 441 -2.64 18.33 11.84
CA GLY A 441 -3.20 17.97 10.53
C GLY A 441 -2.76 16.63 9.99
N TYR A 442 -1.85 15.92 10.66
CA TYR A 442 -1.41 14.57 10.29
C TYR A 442 -2.19 13.49 11.05
N PRO A 443 -2.14 12.23 10.57
CA PRO A 443 -2.78 11.12 11.27
C PRO A 443 -2.22 10.91 12.67
N LYS A 444 -3.08 10.64 13.66
CA LYS A 444 -2.62 10.17 14.96
C LYS A 444 -2.05 8.75 14.84
N ARG A 445 -0.94 8.49 15.49
CA ARG A 445 -0.32 7.17 15.52
C ARG A 445 -1.16 6.16 16.28
N ILE A 446 -1.36 4.96 15.73
CA ILE A 446 -1.94 3.83 16.45
C ILE A 446 -0.99 3.30 17.54
N PHE A 447 0.30 3.43 17.30
CA PHE A 447 1.35 3.19 18.30
C PHE A 447 2.56 4.09 18.02
N ASP A 448 3.30 4.39 19.07
CA ASP A 448 4.59 5.09 18.96
C ASP A 448 5.61 4.22 18.22
N LYS A 449 6.09 4.67 17.07
CA LYS A 449 6.97 3.87 16.19
C LYS A 449 8.40 3.67 16.73
N HIS A 450 8.80 4.38 17.78
CA HIS A 450 10.08 4.13 18.46
C HIS A 450 9.95 3.07 19.55
N THR A 451 8.87 3.11 20.30
CA THR A 451 8.67 2.27 21.48
C THR A 451 7.71 1.10 21.28
N GLY A 452 6.82 1.20 20.30
CA GLY A 452 5.72 0.25 20.06
C GLY A 452 4.54 0.44 21.01
N ALA A 453 4.50 1.46 21.87
CA ALA A 453 3.40 1.72 22.80
C ALA A 453 2.11 2.06 22.06
N ILE A 454 1.03 1.28 22.30
CA ILE A 454 -0.26 1.41 21.60
C ILE A 454 -1.12 2.51 22.23
N ASP A 455 -1.67 3.39 21.39
CA ASP A 455 -2.66 4.40 21.79
C ASP A 455 -4.07 3.80 21.76
N LYS A 456 -4.62 3.52 22.95
CA LYS A 456 -5.94 2.91 23.10
C LYS A 456 -7.08 3.83 22.65
N SER A 457 -6.88 5.13 22.64
CA SER A 457 -7.89 6.08 22.16
C SER A 457 -8.01 6.01 20.62
N VAL A 458 -6.88 5.88 19.93
CA VAL A 458 -6.84 5.67 18.48
C VAL A 458 -7.37 4.28 18.13
N ALA A 459 -7.02 3.24 18.89
CA ALA A 459 -7.56 1.89 18.70
C ALA A 459 -9.09 1.85 18.82
N ALA A 460 -9.66 2.57 19.77
CA ALA A 460 -11.13 2.68 19.93
C ALA A 460 -11.76 3.38 18.71
N TYR A 461 -11.13 4.42 18.17
CA TYR A 461 -11.60 5.09 16.95
C TYR A 461 -11.57 4.14 15.74
N TRP A 462 -10.50 3.37 15.55
CA TRP A 462 -10.38 2.37 14.49
C TRP A 462 -11.48 1.33 14.58
N LYS A 463 -11.76 0.82 15.80
CA LYS A 463 -12.82 -0.16 16.05
C LYS A 463 -14.18 0.30 15.54
N GLU A 464 -14.57 1.50 15.91
CA GLU A 464 -15.90 2.02 15.58
C GLU A 464 -16.07 2.39 14.11
N ASN A 465 -14.98 2.75 13.41
CA ASN A 465 -15.05 3.32 12.08
C ASN A 465 -14.53 2.39 10.97
N TYR A 466 -13.61 1.44 11.26
CA TYR A 466 -12.91 0.67 10.22
C TYR A 466 -12.72 -0.82 10.53
N ASP A 467 -12.97 -1.31 11.75
CA ASP A 467 -12.98 -2.74 12.03
C ASP A 467 -14.22 -3.37 11.39
N LEU A 468 -14.04 -3.99 10.22
CA LEU A 468 -15.15 -4.48 9.42
C LEU A 468 -15.92 -5.60 10.13
N THR A 469 -15.24 -6.46 10.90
CA THR A 469 -15.87 -7.51 11.70
C THR A 469 -16.77 -6.90 12.78
N HIS A 470 -16.27 -5.89 13.50
CA HIS A 470 -17.06 -5.16 14.50
C HIS A 470 -18.25 -4.45 13.86
N ILE A 471 -18.04 -3.73 12.75
CA ILE A 471 -19.07 -2.96 12.05
C ILE A 471 -20.18 -3.88 11.51
N ILE A 472 -19.82 -4.98 10.85
CA ILE A 472 -20.79 -5.96 10.36
C ILE A 472 -21.64 -6.48 11.52
N LYS A 473 -21.00 -6.91 12.63
CA LYS A 473 -21.71 -7.41 13.81
C LYS A 473 -22.65 -6.37 14.43
N ARG A 474 -22.16 -5.14 14.62
CA ARG A 474 -22.91 -4.03 15.21
C ARG A 474 -24.14 -3.64 14.38
N ASP A 475 -23.94 -3.52 13.06
CA ASP A 475 -24.94 -2.97 12.16
C ASP A 475 -25.78 -4.03 11.43
N TRP A 476 -25.51 -5.33 11.67
CA TRP A 476 -26.22 -6.44 11.03
C TRP A 476 -27.75 -6.31 11.06
N PRO A 477 -28.40 -5.89 12.16
CA PRO A 477 -29.85 -5.70 12.20
C PRO A 477 -30.37 -4.69 11.16
N LYS A 478 -29.53 -3.79 10.66
CA LYS A 478 -29.89 -2.75 9.69
C LYS A 478 -29.49 -3.11 8.24
N ILE A 479 -28.33 -3.77 8.08
CA ILE A 479 -27.72 -4.01 6.77
C ILE A 479 -27.69 -5.48 6.37
N GLY A 480 -28.04 -6.39 7.26
CA GLY A 480 -27.92 -7.84 7.03
C GLY A 480 -28.72 -8.34 5.81
N ASP A 481 -29.95 -7.86 5.61
CA ASP A 481 -30.74 -8.22 4.41
C ASP A 481 -30.09 -7.77 3.10
N GLN A 482 -29.27 -6.70 3.14
CA GLN A 482 -28.56 -6.17 1.98
C GLN A 482 -27.22 -6.87 1.76
N LEU A 483 -26.63 -7.48 2.80
CA LEU A 483 -25.33 -8.16 2.76
C LEU A 483 -25.44 -9.69 2.64
N LYS A 484 -26.60 -10.27 2.94
CA LYS A 484 -26.82 -11.71 2.90
C LYS A 484 -26.39 -12.32 1.55
N GLY A 485 -25.47 -13.29 1.63
CA GLY A 485 -24.93 -14.00 0.47
C GLY A 485 -24.02 -13.16 -0.44
N LYS A 486 -23.55 -12.00 0.02
CA LYS A 486 -22.67 -11.10 -0.77
C LYS A 486 -21.22 -11.03 -0.26
N ILE A 487 -20.90 -11.64 0.86
CA ILE A 487 -19.57 -11.65 1.46
C ILE A 487 -18.87 -12.97 1.16
N HIS A 488 -17.74 -12.89 0.47
CA HIS A 488 -16.90 -14.03 0.11
C HIS A 488 -15.45 -13.72 0.49
N LEU A 489 -14.88 -14.52 1.40
CA LEU A 489 -13.54 -14.36 1.93
C LEU A 489 -12.68 -15.56 1.53
N TYR A 490 -11.48 -15.30 1.06
CA TYR A 490 -10.50 -16.32 0.66
C TYR A 490 -9.15 -15.98 1.27
N VAL A 491 -8.49 -16.93 1.93
CA VAL A 491 -7.17 -16.67 2.50
C VAL A 491 -6.33 -17.94 2.57
N GLY A 492 -5.04 -17.82 2.28
CA GLY A 492 -4.09 -18.89 2.57
C GLY A 492 -3.85 -19.01 4.08
N ASP A 493 -3.87 -20.24 4.63
CA ASP A 493 -3.63 -20.46 6.07
C ASP A 493 -2.19 -20.18 6.50
N MET A 494 -1.27 -20.05 5.53
CA MET A 494 0.12 -19.60 5.71
C MET A 494 0.37 -18.23 5.09
N ASP A 495 -0.65 -17.34 5.12
CA ASP A 495 -0.50 -15.97 4.65
C ASP A 495 0.76 -15.32 5.23
N ASN A 496 1.57 -14.70 4.35
CA ASN A 496 2.88 -14.18 4.71
C ASN A 496 2.83 -13.07 5.77
N PHE A 497 1.73 -12.31 5.83
CA PHE A 497 1.52 -11.18 6.74
C PHE A 497 0.56 -11.54 7.89
N TYR A 498 0.24 -12.83 8.08
CA TYR A 498 -0.67 -13.32 9.13
C TYR A 498 -2.13 -12.85 8.98
N LEU A 499 -2.55 -12.44 7.78
CA LEU A 499 -3.90 -11.91 7.53
C LEU A 499 -5.00 -12.97 7.74
N ASN A 500 -4.65 -14.24 7.63
CA ASN A 500 -5.54 -15.36 7.97
C ASN A 500 -6.09 -15.29 9.40
N ASN A 501 -5.36 -14.68 10.35
CA ASN A 501 -5.81 -14.58 11.73
C ASN A 501 -7.09 -13.73 11.87
N ALA A 502 -7.15 -12.59 11.17
CA ALA A 502 -8.33 -11.72 11.14
C ALA A 502 -9.52 -12.43 10.47
N VAL A 503 -9.27 -13.25 9.42
CA VAL A 503 -10.32 -13.99 8.73
C VAL A 503 -10.91 -15.09 9.62
N TYR A 504 -10.11 -15.79 10.44
CA TYR A 504 -10.63 -16.77 11.39
C TYR A 504 -11.63 -16.15 12.38
N THR A 505 -11.28 -14.99 12.96
CA THR A 505 -12.17 -14.28 13.89
C THR A 505 -13.43 -13.77 13.17
N ALA A 506 -13.27 -13.25 11.95
CA ALA A 506 -14.40 -12.81 11.13
C ALA A 506 -15.33 -13.99 10.80
N GLU A 507 -14.81 -15.16 10.43
CA GLU A 507 -15.61 -16.35 10.15
C GLU A 507 -16.45 -16.78 11.35
N ASP A 508 -15.83 -16.82 12.55
CA ASP A 508 -16.54 -17.17 13.78
C ASP A 508 -17.68 -16.20 14.09
N MET A 509 -17.48 -14.91 13.83
CA MET A 509 -18.53 -13.89 13.95
C MET A 509 -19.63 -14.08 12.89
N LEU A 510 -19.27 -14.26 11.61
CA LEU A 510 -20.21 -14.41 10.50
C LEU A 510 -21.13 -15.63 10.68
N LYS A 511 -20.63 -16.75 11.21
CA LYS A 511 -21.42 -17.95 11.55
C LYS A 511 -22.48 -17.71 12.64
N GLN A 512 -22.27 -16.72 13.50
CA GLN A 512 -23.19 -16.39 14.60
C GLN A 512 -24.30 -15.42 14.16
N LEU A 513 -24.22 -14.79 12.99
CA LEU A 513 -25.20 -13.82 12.53
C LEU A 513 -26.54 -14.49 12.22
N GLN A 514 -27.61 -13.92 12.77
CA GLN A 514 -28.99 -14.38 12.63
C GLN A 514 -29.92 -13.23 12.24
N ASN A 515 -31.04 -13.56 11.64
CA ASN A 515 -32.11 -12.61 11.28
C ASN A 515 -31.62 -11.43 10.39
N PRO A 516 -31.10 -11.71 9.18
CA PRO A 516 -30.98 -13.01 8.52
C PRO A 516 -29.68 -13.74 8.86
N SER A 517 -29.60 -15.05 8.55
CA SER A 517 -28.29 -15.73 8.48
C SER A 517 -27.45 -15.14 7.37
N CYS A 518 -26.13 -15.02 7.56
CA CYS A 518 -25.24 -14.37 6.61
C CYS A 518 -25.23 -15.06 5.23
N ASN A 519 -25.20 -16.38 5.18
CA ASN A 519 -24.93 -17.15 3.97
C ASN A 519 -23.65 -16.68 3.27
N CYS A 520 -22.66 -16.32 4.07
CA CYS A 520 -21.36 -15.87 3.62
C CYS A 520 -20.48 -17.08 3.27
N GLU A 521 -19.52 -16.87 2.38
CA GLU A 521 -18.52 -17.88 2.03
C GLU A 521 -17.18 -17.51 2.65
N VAL A 522 -16.54 -18.46 3.30
CA VAL A 522 -15.15 -18.34 3.76
C VAL A 522 -14.43 -19.62 3.34
N ASP A 523 -13.28 -19.46 2.68
CA ASP A 523 -12.51 -20.58 2.14
C ASP A 523 -11.02 -20.39 2.38
N TYR A 524 -10.32 -21.50 2.67
CA TYR A 524 -8.92 -21.50 3.07
C TYR A 524 -8.05 -22.33 2.13
N GLY A 525 -6.91 -21.78 1.73
CA GLY A 525 -5.90 -22.49 0.98
C GLY A 525 -4.92 -23.23 1.90
N ASP A 526 -4.89 -24.56 1.83
CA ASP A 526 -3.94 -25.37 2.59
C ASP A 526 -2.50 -24.97 2.26
N ARG A 527 -1.76 -24.49 3.28
CA ARG A 527 -0.40 -23.97 3.19
C ARG A 527 -0.18 -22.90 2.11
N ALA A 528 -1.27 -22.29 1.64
CA ALA A 528 -1.19 -21.24 0.65
C ALA A 528 -0.69 -19.93 1.29
N GLU A 529 0.11 -19.19 0.53
CA GLU A 529 0.68 -17.91 0.90
C GLU A 529 -0.26 -16.75 0.54
N HIS A 530 0.19 -15.56 0.84
CA HIS A 530 -0.50 -14.30 0.54
C HIS A 530 -0.98 -14.21 -0.92
N CYS A 531 -2.15 -13.64 -1.13
CA CYS A 531 -2.89 -13.52 -2.39
C CYS A 531 -3.51 -14.83 -2.91
N TRP A 532 -3.71 -15.83 -2.06
CA TRP A 532 -4.56 -16.96 -2.44
C TRP A 532 -6.03 -16.52 -2.57
N ASN A 533 -6.69 -16.97 -3.63
CA ASN A 533 -7.98 -16.42 -4.09
C ASN A 533 -9.12 -17.44 -4.19
N GLY A 534 -8.99 -18.62 -3.57
CA GLY A 534 -10.02 -19.66 -3.61
C GLY A 534 -9.86 -20.68 -4.74
N ASP A 535 -8.80 -20.60 -5.55
CA ASP A 535 -8.54 -21.59 -6.59
C ASP A 535 -7.76 -22.79 -6.05
N HIS A 536 -8.47 -23.88 -5.74
CA HIS A 536 -7.87 -25.15 -5.34
C HIS A 536 -7.26 -25.96 -6.49
N THR A 537 -7.42 -25.51 -7.73
CA THR A 537 -6.98 -26.28 -8.92
C THR A 537 -5.60 -25.88 -9.42
N GLN A 538 -5.10 -24.73 -8.97
CA GLN A 538 -3.82 -24.17 -9.41
C GLN A 538 -2.95 -23.76 -8.22
N PRO A 539 -1.62 -23.85 -8.37
CA PRO A 539 -0.71 -23.25 -7.39
C PRO A 539 -0.96 -21.76 -7.22
N ASN A 540 -0.71 -21.22 -6.01
CA ASN A 540 -0.96 -19.83 -5.70
C ASN A 540 -0.27 -18.84 -6.67
N TYR A 541 0.95 -19.14 -7.13
CA TYR A 541 1.68 -18.28 -8.07
C TYR A 541 1.04 -18.17 -9.46
N ILE A 542 0.13 -19.09 -9.83
CA ILE A 542 -0.68 -19.03 -11.05
C ILE A 542 -2.06 -18.45 -10.73
N SER A 543 -2.74 -18.96 -9.72
CA SER A 543 -4.13 -18.59 -9.42
C SER A 543 -4.28 -17.08 -9.14
N ARG A 544 -3.30 -16.46 -8.47
CA ARG A 544 -3.27 -15.02 -8.22
C ARG A 544 -3.26 -14.14 -9.48
N LEU A 545 -2.88 -14.68 -10.61
CA LEU A 545 -2.93 -13.99 -11.92
C LEU A 545 -4.31 -14.10 -12.59
N ARG A 546 -5.27 -14.76 -11.95
CA ARG A 546 -6.57 -15.13 -12.54
C ARG A 546 -7.76 -14.48 -11.86
N TYR A 547 -7.60 -13.46 -11.04
CA TYR A 547 -8.67 -12.79 -10.29
C TYR A 547 -9.84 -12.37 -11.18
N HIS A 548 -9.59 -11.66 -12.27
CA HIS A 548 -10.63 -11.19 -13.17
C HIS A 548 -11.48 -12.33 -13.72
N GLN A 549 -10.86 -13.36 -14.28
CA GLN A 549 -11.59 -14.47 -14.88
C GLN A 549 -12.34 -15.32 -13.84
N MET A 550 -11.81 -15.49 -12.64
CA MET A 550 -12.44 -16.27 -11.58
C MET A 550 -13.68 -15.56 -11.04
N PHE A 551 -13.53 -14.35 -10.58
CA PHE A 551 -14.58 -13.63 -9.85
C PHE A 551 -15.68 -13.14 -10.77
N ILE A 552 -15.38 -12.75 -12.01
CA ILE A 552 -16.40 -12.42 -13.02
C ILE A 552 -17.27 -13.64 -13.32
N HIS A 553 -16.69 -14.82 -13.50
CA HIS A 553 -17.48 -16.04 -13.72
C HIS A 553 -18.30 -16.45 -12.50
N LYS A 554 -17.75 -16.30 -11.29
CA LYS A 554 -18.47 -16.61 -10.05
C LYS A 554 -19.67 -15.68 -9.88
N TRP A 555 -19.45 -14.37 -9.96
CA TRP A 555 -20.53 -13.39 -9.89
C TRP A 555 -21.61 -13.62 -10.95
N ALA A 556 -21.22 -13.87 -12.20
CA ALA A 556 -22.19 -14.10 -13.28
C ALA A 556 -23.12 -15.31 -13.07
N LYS A 557 -22.71 -16.29 -12.25
CA LYS A 557 -23.58 -17.38 -11.80
C LYS A 557 -24.52 -16.92 -10.68
N GLU A 558 -23.98 -16.20 -9.72
CA GLU A 558 -24.68 -15.83 -8.49
C GLU A 558 -25.68 -14.69 -8.70
N VAL A 559 -25.39 -13.75 -9.63
CA VAL A 559 -26.31 -12.63 -9.94
C VAL A 559 -27.70 -13.09 -10.36
N LYS A 560 -27.82 -14.28 -10.97
CA LYS A 560 -29.11 -14.88 -11.38
C LYS A 560 -30.08 -15.07 -10.20
N THR A 561 -29.56 -15.26 -9.01
CA THR A 561 -30.35 -15.44 -7.78
C THR A 561 -30.45 -14.16 -6.94
N ARG A 562 -29.55 -13.18 -7.17
CA ARG A 562 -29.46 -11.96 -6.36
C ARG A 562 -30.06 -10.73 -7.05
N ALA A 563 -30.21 -10.76 -8.37
CA ALA A 563 -30.77 -9.64 -9.12
C ALA A 563 -32.27 -9.46 -8.82
N PRO A 564 -32.82 -8.23 -8.89
CA PRO A 564 -34.23 -7.98 -8.76
C PRO A 564 -35.04 -8.75 -9.82
N LYS A 565 -36.28 -9.14 -9.49
CA LYS A 565 -37.15 -9.83 -10.44
C LYS A 565 -37.47 -8.93 -11.62
N GLY A 566 -37.37 -9.49 -12.84
CA GLY A 566 -37.77 -8.83 -14.08
C GLY A 566 -36.69 -7.97 -14.73
N VAL A 567 -35.48 -7.89 -14.17
CA VAL A 567 -34.34 -7.23 -14.83
C VAL A 567 -33.79 -8.11 -15.95
N ASP A 568 -33.16 -7.46 -16.94
CA ASP A 568 -32.47 -8.15 -18.03
C ASP A 568 -31.15 -8.75 -17.55
N LEU A 569 -31.03 -10.07 -17.63
CA LEU A 569 -29.83 -10.84 -17.29
C LEU A 569 -29.19 -11.51 -18.49
N THR A 570 -29.65 -11.21 -19.71
CA THR A 570 -29.27 -11.96 -20.90
C THR A 570 -28.70 -11.13 -22.04
N SER A 571 -29.05 -9.86 -22.16
CA SER A 571 -28.61 -9.02 -23.30
C SER A 571 -27.07 -8.87 -23.39
N TRP A 572 -26.38 -8.98 -22.28
CA TRP A 572 -24.93 -8.94 -22.18
C TRP A 572 -24.25 -10.32 -22.24
N LEU A 573 -24.98 -11.38 -22.59
CA LEU A 573 -24.49 -12.76 -22.75
C LEU A 573 -24.36 -13.22 -24.20
N TYR A 574 -24.27 -12.32 -25.16
CA TYR A 574 -24.15 -12.64 -26.60
C TYR A 574 -22.78 -13.25 -26.95
#